data_f3bd37eae553f816cef3cd837a8ce147
#
_entry.id   f3bd37eae553f816cef3cd837a8ce147
#
_cell.length_a   1.000
_cell.length_b   1.000
_cell.length_c   1.000
_cell.angle_alpha   90.00
_cell.angle_beta   90.00
_cell.angle_gamma   90.00
#
_symmetry.space_group_name_H-M   'P 1'
#
loop_
_entity.id
_entity.type
_entity.pdbx_description
1 polymer ?
#
loop_
_entity_poly.entity_id
_entity_poly.type
_entity_poly.pdbx_seq_one_letter_code
_entity_poly.pdbx_strand_id
1 'polypeptide(L)'
;MPLCRTPRWQFRQLAIATSLVLLVACAEKPTAADALPLPASKPVLPVPITNGPITTDTPVLPAQSFADWQAGFRQQALQAGVAPGLFDRAFSGVTPDMSVVKADRSQPEFSRPVWEYLDGAMSAARIRRGQAMLTQYADVLQRIEQRYGVEPQALVAVWGMESSFGQFQGDKSVIRSLATLAYEGRRPEFAQSQLLAALQILQNGDIAPERMLGSWAGAMGQTQFIPTTYNSHAVDFDADGRRDIWNSAADALASTANYLQSSGWQHGQPWGFEVKLAEGFDYALADGTSRKPVSEWLKLGVRPAGGMPAGSEAASAALLLPAGYRGPAFLVLDNFRAILKYNNSSAYGLGVSLLSQRFAGAGTILGSWPKDDLPLTRTERLELQSLLSARNFDAGTPDGIIGANTRKAIRSAQQSLGWPADGYPTHKLLESLRSR
;
A
#
# COMPACT_ATOMS: atom_id res chain seq x y z
N MET A 1 41.86 -61.84 40.03
CA MET A 1 41.85 -61.72 41.51
C MET A 1 42.15 -60.26 41.82
N PRO A 2 41.47 -59.54 42.76
CA PRO A 2 40.18 -59.78 43.44
C PRO A 2 39.15 -58.67 43.10
N LEU A 3 37.88 -58.91 43.08
CA LEU A 3 36.84 -58.70 44.11
C LEU A 3 36.88 -57.32 44.83
N CYS A 4 35.85 -56.46 44.58
CA CYS A 4 35.21 -55.66 45.63
C CYS A 4 33.93 -54.98 45.09
N ARG A 5 32.83 -55.48 45.51
CA ARG A 5 31.84 -54.99 46.45
C ARG A 5 31.12 -53.68 46.07
N THR A 6 29.81 -53.87 45.76
CA THR A 6 28.75 -52.86 45.81
C THR A 6 28.42 -52.44 47.23
N PRO A 7 27.92 -51.24 47.48
CA PRO A 7 26.97 -51.00 48.55
C PRO A 7 25.57 -50.59 48.04
N ARG A 8 24.59 -51.30 48.56
CA ARG A 8 23.17 -50.96 48.58
C ARG A 8 23.00 -49.68 49.46
N TRP A 9 22.21 -48.72 48.94
CA TRP A 9 21.59 -47.68 49.78
C TRP A 9 20.06 -47.72 49.65
N GLN A 10 19.41 -47.64 50.81
CA GLN A 10 17.99 -47.86 51.09
C GLN A 10 17.12 -46.69 50.60
N PHE A 11 15.95 -47.05 50.12
CA PHE A 11 14.82 -46.16 49.93
C PHE A 11 14.41 -45.47 51.26
N ARG A 12 14.36 -44.16 51.28
CA ARG A 12 13.54 -43.37 52.20
C ARG A 12 12.49 -42.66 51.37
N GLN A 13 11.25 -43.05 51.52
CA GLN A 13 10.07 -42.34 51.03
C GLN A 13 9.93 -41.03 51.83
N LEU A 14 9.95 -39.92 51.12
CA LEU A 14 9.50 -38.63 51.67
C LEU A 14 8.21 -38.26 50.91
N ALA A 15 7.10 -38.24 51.64
CA ALA A 15 5.85 -37.71 51.12
C ALA A 15 5.96 -36.18 51.00
N ILE A 16 5.82 -35.68 49.77
CA ILE A 16 5.68 -34.25 49.53
C ILE A 16 4.22 -33.97 49.18
N ALA A 17 3.57 -33.23 50.06
CA ALA A 17 2.21 -32.74 49.87
C ALA A 17 2.16 -31.78 48.68
N THR A 18 1.35 -32.12 47.69
CA THR A 18 1.09 -31.26 46.52
C THR A 18 0.04 -30.22 46.93
N SER A 19 0.50 -29.00 47.21
CA SER A 19 -0.38 -27.83 47.29
C SER A 19 -0.73 -27.37 45.86
N LEU A 20 -1.99 -27.60 45.49
CA LEU A 20 -2.57 -27.14 44.23
C LEU A 20 -2.82 -25.61 44.35
N VAL A 21 -1.92 -24.79 43.80
CA VAL A 21 -2.15 -23.36 43.63
C VAL A 21 -2.94 -23.16 42.33
N LEU A 22 -4.23 -22.89 42.47
CA LEU A 22 -5.07 -22.41 41.38
C LEU A 22 -4.60 -21.00 41.00
N LEU A 23 -3.80 -20.87 39.93
CA LEU A 23 -3.58 -19.62 39.24
C LEU A 23 -4.85 -19.30 38.45
N VAL A 24 -5.69 -18.45 38.98
CA VAL A 24 -6.74 -17.75 38.23
C VAL A 24 -6.01 -16.74 37.35
N ALA A 25 -5.84 -17.07 36.08
CA ALA A 25 -5.43 -16.12 35.06
C ALA A 25 -6.59 -15.15 34.82
N CYS A 26 -6.54 -13.98 35.45
CA CYS A 26 -7.36 -12.85 35.04
C CYS A 26 -6.92 -12.46 33.62
N ALA A 27 -7.72 -12.83 32.61
CA ALA A 27 -7.59 -12.28 31.28
C ALA A 27 -7.98 -10.79 31.36
N GLU A 28 -7.00 -9.92 31.43
CA GLU A 28 -7.21 -8.48 31.24
C GLU A 28 -7.77 -8.27 29.83
N LYS A 29 -8.96 -7.66 29.75
CA LYS A 29 -9.49 -7.17 28.47
C LYS A 29 -8.52 -6.11 27.95
N PRO A 30 -8.10 -6.17 26.66
CA PRO A 30 -7.25 -5.13 26.10
C PRO A 30 -7.97 -3.78 26.22
N THR A 31 -7.30 -2.80 26.83
CA THR A 31 -7.78 -1.43 26.91
C THR A 31 -7.76 -0.81 25.53
N ALA A 32 -8.70 0.09 25.24
CA ALA A 32 -8.86 0.76 23.93
C ALA A 32 -7.61 1.54 23.43
N ALA A 33 -6.55 1.62 24.24
CA ALA A 33 -5.29 2.28 23.92
C ALA A 33 -4.34 1.47 23.02
N ASP A 34 -4.56 0.15 22.86
CA ASP A 34 -3.70 -0.74 22.07
C ASP A 34 -4.21 -1.01 20.65
N ALA A 35 -5.30 -0.37 20.22
CA ALA A 35 -5.78 -0.47 18.86
C ALA A 35 -4.79 0.24 17.91
N LEU A 36 -4.21 -0.53 16.99
CA LEU A 36 -3.45 0.06 15.89
C LEU A 36 -4.37 0.98 15.08
N PRO A 37 -3.88 2.16 14.61
CA PRO A 37 -4.68 2.97 13.71
C PRO A 37 -5.06 2.13 12.48
N LEU A 38 -6.32 2.22 12.07
CA LEU A 38 -6.83 1.56 10.87
C LEU A 38 -5.91 1.92 9.69
N PRO A 39 -5.53 0.95 8.84
CA PRO A 39 -4.85 1.29 7.59
C PRO A 39 -5.75 2.27 6.84
N ALA A 40 -5.18 3.37 6.36
CA ALA A 40 -5.89 4.26 5.45
C ALA A 40 -6.39 3.39 4.28
N SER A 41 -7.68 3.55 3.91
CA SER A 41 -8.24 2.85 2.77
C SER A 41 -7.33 3.06 1.57
N LYS A 42 -7.00 1.99 0.82
CA LYS A 42 -6.11 2.10 -0.33
C LYS A 42 -6.61 3.16 -1.29
N PRO A 43 -5.76 4.09 -1.72
CA PRO A 43 -6.07 4.84 -2.93
C PRO A 43 -6.24 3.81 -4.05
N VAL A 44 -7.40 3.83 -4.67
CA VAL A 44 -7.62 3.05 -5.90
C VAL A 44 -6.54 3.48 -6.87
N LEU A 45 -5.69 2.56 -7.30
CA LEU A 45 -4.55 2.82 -8.18
C LEU A 45 -4.98 3.76 -9.31
N PRO A 46 -4.28 4.86 -9.57
CA PRO A 46 -4.52 5.62 -10.78
C PRO A 46 -4.12 4.73 -11.96
N VAL A 47 -5.10 4.22 -12.68
CA VAL A 47 -4.89 3.78 -14.05
C VAL A 47 -4.38 5.01 -14.82
N PRO A 48 -3.43 4.90 -15.75
CA PRO A 48 -2.98 6.04 -16.55
C PRO A 48 -4.20 6.80 -17.08
N ILE A 49 -4.31 8.06 -16.69
CA ILE A 49 -5.41 8.92 -17.11
C ILE A 49 -5.21 9.18 -18.60
N THR A 50 -6.00 8.53 -19.45
CA THR A 50 -6.25 9.05 -20.78
C THR A 50 -7.14 10.29 -20.58
N ASN A 51 -6.62 11.44 -20.97
CA ASN A 51 -7.25 12.74 -20.82
C ASN A 51 -8.60 12.80 -21.55
N GLY A 52 -9.70 12.54 -20.83
CA GLY A 52 -11.04 12.94 -21.25
C GLY A 52 -11.49 14.10 -20.35
N PRO A 53 -12.23 15.09 -20.85
CA PRO A 53 -12.68 16.23 -20.06
C PRO A 53 -13.59 15.76 -18.91
N ILE A 54 -13.25 16.16 -17.68
CA ILE A 54 -14.10 15.97 -16.51
C ILE A 54 -15.20 17.02 -16.61
N THR A 55 -16.40 16.59 -16.99
CA THR A 55 -17.59 17.41 -16.90
C THR A 55 -18.02 17.55 -15.44
N THR A 56 -18.42 18.78 -15.05
CA THR A 56 -18.92 19.15 -13.74
C THR A 56 -20.11 18.27 -13.35
N ASP A 57 -20.00 17.59 -12.21
CA ASP A 57 -20.94 16.61 -11.67
C ASP A 57 -22.32 17.20 -11.35
N THR A 58 -23.24 17.07 -12.28
CA THR A 58 -24.63 16.78 -11.91
C THR A 58 -24.73 15.25 -11.83
N PRO A 59 -25.36 14.63 -10.80
CA PRO A 59 -25.57 13.20 -10.76
C PRO A 59 -26.42 12.80 -11.97
N VAL A 60 -25.79 12.25 -12.99
CA VAL A 60 -26.54 11.57 -14.06
C VAL A 60 -26.99 10.26 -13.43
N LEU A 61 -28.23 10.17 -13.04
CA LEU A 61 -28.84 8.89 -12.68
C LEU A 61 -28.63 7.94 -13.87
N PRO A 62 -28.25 6.68 -13.63
CA PRO A 62 -28.11 5.70 -14.70
C PRO A 62 -29.38 5.65 -15.54
N ALA A 63 -29.23 5.58 -16.84
CA ALA A 63 -30.38 5.53 -17.77
C ALA A 63 -31.26 4.27 -17.62
N GLN A 64 -30.80 3.30 -16.83
CA GLN A 64 -31.46 2.01 -16.55
C GLN A 64 -31.52 1.73 -15.06
N SER A 65 -32.49 0.91 -14.62
CA SER A 65 -32.56 0.46 -13.22
C SER A 65 -31.38 -0.46 -12.87
N PHE A 66 -31.08 -0.60 -11.57
CA PHE A 66 -30.06 -1.57 -11.12
C PHE A 66 -30.44 -3.01 -11.52
N ALA A 67 -31.74 -3.35 -11.53
CA ALA A 67 -32.19 -4.66 -11.93
C ALA A 67 -31.93 -4.92 -13.43
N ASP A 68 -32.18 -3.93 -14.30
CA ASP A 68 -31.89 -4.06 -15.72
C ASP A 68 -30.40 -4.14 -16.00
N TRP A 69 -29.59 -3.33 -15.29
CA TRP A 69 -28.12 -3.41 -15.34
C TRP A 69 -27.65 -4.80 -14.89
N GLN A 70 -28.16 -5.32 -13.77
CA GLN A 70 -27.80 -6.65 -13.27
C GLN A 70 -28.17 -7.75 -14.27
N ALA A 71 -29.31 -7.65 -14.92
CA ALA A 71 -29.74 -8.61 -15.95
C ALA A 71 -28.78 -8.59 -17.14
N GLY A 72 -28.39 -7.41 -17.61
CA GLY A 72 -27.38 -7.25 -18.66
C GLY A 72 -26.00 -7.80 -18.25
N PHE A 73 -25.55 -7.48 -17.05
CA PHE A 73 -24.27 -7.98 -16.52
C PHE A 73 -24.28 -9.51 -16.33
N ARG A 74 -25.45 -10.08 -15.95
CA ARG A 74 -25.60 -11.54 -15.86
C ARG A 74 -25.30 -12.21 -17.19
N GLN A 75 -25.78 -11.69 -18.31
CA GLN A 75 -25.50 -12.25 -19.63
C GLN A 75 -24.00 -12.24 -19.95
N GLN A 76 -23.31 -11.13 -19.62
CA GLN A 76 -21.86 -11.02 -19.81
C GLN A 76 -21.10 -12.02 -18.94
N ALA A 77 -21.50 -12.19 -17.67
CA ALA A 77 -20.88 -13.14 -16.76
C ALA A 77 -21.04 -14.60 -17.25
N LEU A 78 -22.23 -14.95 -17.74
CA LEU A 78 -22.48 -16.28 -18.32
C LEU A 78 -21.65 -16.51 -19.59
N GLN A 79 -21.51 -15.51 -20.47
CA GLN A 79 -20.66 -15.58 -21.66
C GLN A 79 -19.17 -15.73 -21.29
N ALA A 80 -18.76 -15.17 -20.15
CA ALA A 80 -17.39 -15.34 -19.59
C ALA A 80 -17.22 -16.66 -18.82
N GLY A 81 -18.20 -17.58 -18.84
CA GLY A 81 -18.10 -18.91 -18.27
C GLY A 81 -18.53 -19.01 -16.80
N VAL A 82 -19.13 -17.97 -16.21
CA VAL A 82 -19.68 -18.05 -14.84
C VAL A 82 -20.93 -18.90 -14.84
N ALA A 83 -21.00 -19.91 -13.96
CA ALA A 83 -22.16 -20.78 -13.83
C ALA A 83 -23.42 -19.99 -13.37
N PRO A 84 -24.60 -20.22 -13.99
CA PRO A 84 -25.82 -19.48 -13.65
C PRO A 84 -26.15 -19.52 -12.16
N GLY A 85 -26.11 -20.69 -11.55
CA GLY A 85 -26.43 -20.85 -10.13
C GLY A 85 -25.43 -20.20 -9.19
N LEU A 86 -24.17 -20.02 -9.61
CA LEU A 86 -23.17 -19.25 -8.86
C LEU A 86 -23.51 -17.76 -8.91
N PHE A 87 -23.78 -17.24 -10.12
CA PHE A 87 -24.16 -15.85 -10.28
C PHE A 87 -25.38 -15.51 -9.41
N ASP A 88 -26.43 -16.34 -9.50
CA ASP A 88 -27.67 -16.13 -8.77
C ASP A 88 -27.46 -16.15 -7.24
N ARG A 89 -26.59 -17.02 -6.71
CA ARG A 89 -26.18 -16.99 -5.29
C ARG A 89 -25.39 -15.75 -4.94
N ALA A 90 -24.39 -15.39 -5.73
CA ALA A 90 -23.51 -14.24 -5.46
C ALA A 90 -24.28 -12.89 -5.48
N PHE A 91 -25.33 -12.81 -6.30
CA PHE A 91 -26.18 -11.61 -6.42
C PHE A 91 -27.48 -11.68 -5.60
N SER A 92 -27.68 -12.75 -4.80
CA SER A 92 -28.87 -12.86 -3.96
C SER A 92 -28.95 -11.68 -2.97
N GLY A 93 -30.02 -10.87 -3.07
CA GLY A 93 -30.24 -9.71 -2.21
C GLY A 93 -29.29 -8.53 -2.43
N VAL A 94 -28.47 -8.54 -3.48
CA VAL A 94 -27.55 -7.42 -3.78
C VAL A 94 -28.36 -6.21 -4.26
N THR A 95 -28.12 -5.09 -3.60
CA THR A 95 -28.64 -3.76 -3.92
C THR A 95 -27.49 -2.75 -3.86
N PRO A 96 -27.53 -1.62 -4.56
CA PRO A 96 -26.49 -0.60 -4.48
C PRO A 96 -26.21 -0.15 -3.03
N ASP A 97 -24.94 0.08 -2.71
CA ASP A 97 -24.52 0.65 -1.42
C ASP A 97 -24.06 2.09 -1.62
N MET A 98 -24.93 3.05 -1.25
CA MET A 98 -24.64 4.49 -1.42
C MET A 98 -23.45 4.96 -0.59
N SER A 99 -23.05 4.23 0.46
CA SER A 99 -21.82 4.54 1.20
C SER A 99 -20.57 4.29 0.35
N VAL A 100 -20.62 3.30 -0.55
CA VAL A 100 -19.56 3.00 -1.54
C VAL A 100 -19.46 4.13 -2.56
N VAL A 101 -20.58 4.61 -3.09
CA VAL A 101 -20.61 5.76 -4.02
C VAL A 101 -20.04 7.01 -3.36
N LYS A 102 -20.43 7.27 -2.10
CA LYS A 102 -19.90 8.40 -1.34
C LYS A 102 -18.39 8.29 -1.14
N ALA A 103 -17.87 7.12 -0.79
CA ALA A 103 -16.45 6.88 -0.62
C ALA A 103 -15.68 7.08 -1.95
N ASP A 104 -16.21 6.58 -3.07
CA ASP A 104 -15.62 6.76 -4.39
C ASP A 104 -15.51 8.24 -4.80
N ARG A 105 -16.48 9.07 -4.43
CA ARG A 105 -16.50 10.51 -4.75
C ARG A 105 -15.65 11.35 -3.80
N SER A 106 -15.41 10.96 -2.56
CA SER A 106 -14.77 11.80 -1.54
C SER A 106 -13.25 11.69 -1.48
N GLN A 107 -12.66 10.53 -1.78
CA GLN A 107 -11.21 10.21 -1.76
C GLN A 107 -10.39 11.02 -0.71
N PRO A 108 -10.64 10.87 0.59
CA PRO A 108 -10.03 11.71 1.63
C PRO A 108 -8.53 11.47 1.86
N GLU A 109 -7.94 10.43 1.22
CA GLU A 109 -6.60 9.94 1.51
C GLU A 109 -5.45 10.85 1.06
N PHE A 110 -5.73 11.87 0.24
CA PHE A 110 -4.70 12.76 -0.33
C PHE A 110 -4.44 14.03 0.47
N SER A 111 -5.00 14.17 1.70
CA SER A 111 -4.93 15.41 2.46
C SER A 111 -3.90 15.42 3.60
N ARG A 112 -3.27 14.28 3.92
CA ARG A 112 -2.30 14.21 5.03
C ARG A 112 -0.88 14.48 4.55
N PRO A 113 -0.08 15.25 5.31
CA PRO A 113 1.35 15.39 5.06
C PRO A 113 2.04 14.02 5.07
N VAL A 114 3.08 13.86 4.23
CA VAL A 114 3.83 12.60 4.15
C VAL A 114 4.41 12.17 5.50
N TRP A 115 4.86 13.11 6.32
CA TRP A 115 5.43 12.79 7.66
C TRP A 115 4.38 12.24 8.63
N GLU A 116 3.15 12.75 8.62
CA GLU A 116 2.07 12.20 9.45
C GLU A 116 1.68 10.78 8.99
N TYR A 117 1.67 10.56 7.68
CA TYR A 117 1.46 9.23 7.14
C TYR A 117 2.55 8.25 7.60
N LEU A 118 3.83 8.67 7.53
CA LEU A 118 4.97 7.86 7.94
C LEU A 118 5.01 7.63 9.45
N ASP A 119 4.67 8.62 10.27
CA ASP A 119 4.55 8.48 11.73
C ASP A 119 3.51 7.39 12.08
N GLY A 120 2.36 7.37 11.39
CA GLY A 120 1.36 6.30 11.53
C GLY A 120 1.85 4.94 11.02
N ALA A 121 2.54 4.92 9.88
CA ALA A 121 3.11 3.70 9.29
C ALA A 121 4.17 3.06 10.19
N MET A 122 5.00 3.87 10.83
CA MET A 122 6.13 3.45 11.69
C MET A 122 5.82 3.56 13.19
N SER A 123 4.55 3.45 13.60
CA SER A 123 4.20 3.47 15.01
C SER A 123 4.93 2.35 15.78
N ALA A 124 5.30 2.62 17.04
CA ALA A 124 5.99 1.65 17.88
C ALA A 124 5.21 0.34 18.02
N ALA A 125 3.87 0.42 18.07
CA ALA A 125 3.01 -0.76 18.13
C ALA A 125 3.10 -1.61 16.87
N ARG A 126 3.08 -0.98 15.67
CA ARG A 126 3.22 -1.70 14.38
C ARG A 126 4.60 -2.34 14.25
N ILE A 127 5.66 -1.64 14.66
CA ILE A 127 7.03 -2.18 14.63
C ILE A 127 7.14 -3.42 15.52
N ARG A 128 6.72 -3.33 16.80
CA ARG A 128 6.76 -4.49 17.72
C ARG A 128 5.95 -5.67 17.18
N ARG A 129 4.75 -5.40 16.67
CA ARG A 129 3.91 -6.45 16.11
C ARG A 129 4.54 -7.08 14.87
N GLY A 130 5.09 -6.30 13.94
CA GLY A 130 5.78 -6.84 12.77
C GLY A 130 6.99 -7.70 13.14
N GLN A 131 7.77 -7.31 14.14
CA GLN A 131 8.86 -8.13 14.67
C GLN A 131 8.35 -9.44 15.28
N ALA A 132 7.22 -9.42 15.98
CA ALA A 132 6.58 -10.64 16.46
C ALA A 132 6.09 -11.54 15.31
N MET A 133 5.55 -10.96 14.22
CA MET A 133 5.13 -11.72 13.03
C MET A 133 6.32 -12.33 12.30
N LEU A 134 7.45 -11.62 12.18
CA LEU A 134 8.69 -12.19 11.63
C LEU A 134 9.15 -13.42 12.40
N THR A 135 9.05 -13.40 13.72
CA THR A 135 9.38 -14.55 14.57
C THR A 135 8.35 -15.67 14.44
N GLN A 136 7.06 -15.33 14.50
CA GLN A 136 5.97 -16.30 14.46
C GLN A 136 5.92 -17.09 13.15
N TYR A 137 6.20 -16.44 12.04
CA TYR A 137 6.13 -17.03 10.69
C TYR A 137 7.51 -17.29 10.06
N ALA A 138 8.57 -17.40 10.89
CA ALA A 138 9.94 -17.48 10.40
C ALA A 138 10.14 -18.60 9.35
N ASP A 139 9.66 -19.82 9.62
CA ASP A 139 9.82 -20.98 8.71
C ASP A 139 9.04 -20.78 7.40
N VAL A 140 7.84 -20.21 7.47
CA VAL A 140 7.02 -19.90 6.29
C VAL A 140 7.69 -18.82 5.46
N LEU A 141 8.13 -17.74 6.08
CA LEU A 141 8.81 -16.62 5.43
C LEU A 141 10.12 -17.04 4.77
N GLN A 142 10.90 -17.92 5.43
CA GLN A 142 12.14 -18.47 4.84
C GLN A 142 11.84 -19.27 3.57
N ARG A 143 10.81 -20.12 3.57
CA ARG A 143 10.42 -20.89 2.38
C ARG A 143 9.90 -19.99 1.26
N ILE A 144 9.18 -18.91 1.60
CA ILE A 144 8.69 -17.91 0.65
C ILE A 144 9.87 -17.16 0.03
N GLU A 145 10.83 -16.70 0.85
CA GLU A 145 12.04 -16.03 0.37
C GLU A 145 12.85 -16.91 -0.57
N GLN A 146 13.05 -18.18 -0.23
CA GLN A 146 13.74 -19.15 -1.10
C GLN A 146 13.03 -19.32 -2.45
N ARG A 147 11.70 -19.28 -2.49
CA ARG A 147 10.92 -19.48 -3.71
C ARG A 147 10.79 -18.23 -4.57
N TYR A 148 10.60 -17.06 -3.95
CA TYR A 148 10.25 -15.83 -4.65
C TYR A 148 11.34 -14.76 -4.59
N GLY A 149 12.37 -14.94 -3.77
CA GLY A 149 13.46 -13.98 -3.63
C GLY A 149 13.03 -12.63 -3.02
N VAL A 150 12.00 -12.61 -2.17
CA VAL A 150 11.53 -11.40 -1.48
C VAL A 150 11.80 -11.54 0.01
N GLU A 151 12.49 -10.57 0.58
CA GLU A 151 12.94 -10.61 1.97
C GLU A 151 11.76 -10.57 2.96
N PRO A 152 11.81 -11.36 4.05
CA PRO A 152 10.77 -11.43 5.08
C PRO A 152 10.31 -10.08 5.61
N GLN A 153 11.24 -9.14 5.82
CA GLN A 153 10.94 -7.81 6.35
C GLN A 153 10.07 -7.00 5.38
N ALA A 154 10.30 -7.14 4.08
CA ALA A 154 9.49 -6.45 3.06
C ALA A 154 8.07 -7.03 3.01
N LEU A 155 7.94 -8.35 3.04
CA LEU A 155 6.65 -9.04 3.05
C LEU A 155 5.81 -8.67 4.27
N VAL A 156 6.40 -8.71 5.46
CA VAL A 156 5.73 -8.36 6.71
C VAL A 156 5.41 -6.86 6.76
N ALA A 157 6.24 -6.00 6.14
CA ALA A 157 5.93 -4.57 6.03
C ALA A 157 4.70 -4.32 5.15
N VAL A 158 4.60 -4.95 3.98
CA VAL A 158 3.40 -4.88 3.14
C VAL A 158 2.18 -5.39 3.90
N TRP A 159 2.27 -6.56 4.53
CA TRP A 159 1.18 -7.14 5.32
C TRP A 159 0.71 -6.21 6.46
N GLY A 160 1.67 -5.58 7.15
CA GLY A 160 1.38 -4.59 8.19
C GLY A 160 0.70 -3.33 7.66
N MET A 161 1.10 -2.86 6.48
CA MET A 161 0.51 -1.68 5.84
C MET A 161 -0.88 -1.95 5.27
N GLU A 162 -1.11 -3.13 4.71
CA GLU A 162 -2.35 -3.46 4.02
C GLU A 162 -3.50 -3.81 4.96
N SER A 163 -3.24 -4.65 5.95
CA SER A 163 -4.29 -5.21 6.79
C SER A 163 -3.96 -5.22 8.29
N SER A 164 -2.91 -4.50 8.71
CA SER A 164 -2.39 -4.59 10.08
C SER A 164 -2.16 -6.06 10.49
N PHE A 165 -1.45 -6.79 9.63
CA PHE A 165 -1.15 -8.22 9.82
C PHE A 165 -2.42 -9.08 9.90
N GLY A 166 -3.33 -8.88 8.96
CA GLY A 166 -4.58 -9.63 8.82
C GLY A 166 -5.72 -9.22 9.74
N GLN A 167 -5.54 -8.20 10.60
CA GLN A 167 -6.60 -7.77 11.54
C GLN A 167 -7.72 -6.98 10.87
N PHE A 168 -7.41 -6.23 9.82
CA PHE A 168 -8.35 -5.35 9.13
C PHE A 168 -8.33 -5.67 7.64
N GLN A 169 -9.31 -6.45 7.20
CA GLN A 169 -9.40 -6.89 5.80
C GLN A 169 -10.55 -6.20 5.05
N GLY A 170 -11.31 -5.35 5.77
CA GLY A 170 -12.58 -4.78 5.30
C GLY A 170 -13.77 -5.66 5.66
N ASP A 171 -14.94 -5.03 5.71
CA ASP A 171 -16.21 -5.62 6.14
C ASP A 171 -17.33 -5.53 5.07
N LYS A 172 -16.98 -5.00 3.91
CA LYS A 172 -17.93 -4.86 2.80
C LYS A 172 -17.96 -6.12 1.94
N SER A 173 -19.16 -6.52 1.51
CA SER A 173 -19.27 -7.52 0.43
C SER A 173 -18.60 -6.98 -0.84
N VAL A 174 -17.58 -7.69 -1.31
CA VAL A 174 -16.82 -7.31 -2.53
C VAL A 174 -17.75 -7.32 -3.75
N ILE A 175 -18.64 -8.32 -3.85
CA ILE A 175 -19.61 -8.38 -4.95
C ILE A 175 -20.52 -7.16 -4.93
N ARG A 176 -21.11 -6.81 -3.78
CA ARG A 176 -22.00 -5.65 -3.66
C ARG A 176 -21.26 -4.33 -3.92
N SER A 177 -20.06 -4.18 -3.39
CA SER A 177 -19.25 -2.98 -3.61
C SER A 177 -18.92 -2.77 -5.08
N LEU A 178 -18.41 -3.81 -5.74
CA LEU A 178 -18.05 -3.75 -7.15
C LEU A 178 -19.27 -3.62 -8.07
N ALA A 179 -20.40 -4.27 -7.76
CA ALA A 179 -21.66 -4.09 -8.48
C ALA A 179 -22.16 -2.64 -8.38
N THR A 180 -22.07 -2.03 -7.18
CA THR A 180 -22.42 -0.63 -6.98
C THR A 180 -21.53 0.30 -7.81
N LEU A 181 -20.20 0.08 -7.79
CA LEU A 181 -19.24 0.88 -8.56
C LEU A 181 -19.37 0.68 -10.07
N ALA A 182 -19.73 -0.52 -10.51
CA ALA A 182 -19.97 -0.83 -11.93
C ALA A 182 -21.27 -0.20 -12.45
N TYR A 183 -22.25 -0.03 -11.56
CA TYR A 183 -23.53 0.61 -11.89
C TYR A 183 -23.46 2.14 -11.82
N GLU A 184 -22.81 2.73 -10.78
CA GLU A 184 -22.93 4.15 -10.45
C GLU A 184 -21.58 4.83 -10.12
N GLY A 185 -20.47 4.11 -10.17
CA GLY A 185 -19.14 4.62 -9.86
C GLY A 185 -18.54 5.49 -10.98
N ARG A 186 -17.44 6.18 -10.66
CA ARG A 186 -16.72 7.04 -11.62
C ARG A 186 -15.99 6.26 -12.71
N ARG A 187 -15.75 4.96 -12.53
CA ARG A 187 -15.05 4.07 -13.48
C ARG A 187 -15.79 2.75 -13.63
N PRO A 188 -16.98 2.78 -14.25
CA PRO A 188 -17.88 1.62 -14.32
C PRO A 188 -17.23 0.42 -15.02
N GLU A 189 -16.51 0.61 -16.13
CA GLU A 189 -15.88 -0.48 -16.88
C GLU A 189 -14.79 -1.18 -16.05
N PHE A 190 -13.99 -0.40 -15.30
CA PHE A 190 -13.02 -0.96 -14.39
C PHE A 190 -13.67 -1.79 -13.29
N ALA A 191 -14.70 -1.25 -12.65
CA ALA A 191 -15.43 -1.96 -11.60
C ALA A 191 -16.10 -3.23 -12.13
N GLN A 192 -16.64 -3.18 -13.35
CA GLN A 192 -17.25 -4.33 -14.03
C GLN A 192 -16.21 -5.43 -14.32
N SER A 193 -15.01 -5.07 -14.76
CA SER A 193 -13.92 -6.04 -14.96
C SER A 193 -13.49 -6.70 -13.64
N GLN A 194 -13.43 -5.92 -12.55
CA GLN A 194 -13.13 -6.46 -11.22
C GLN A 194 -14.25 -7.38 -10.71
N LEU A 195 -15.50 -7.02 -10.94
CA LEU A 195 -16.66 -7.82 -10.54
C LEU A 195 -16.68 -9.17 -11.26
N LEU A 196 -16.37 -9.19 -12.57
CA LEU A 196 -16.25 -10.42 -13.33
C LEU A 196 -15.11 -11.30 -12.79
N ALA A 197 -13.96 -10.71 -12.50
CA ALA A 197 -12.83 -11.41 -11.88
C ALA A 197 -13.18 -11.96 -10.49
N ALA A 198 -13.99 -11.25 -9.69
CA ALA A 198 -14.47 -11.72 -8.41
C ALA A 198 -15.38 -12.95 -8.55
N LEU A 199 -16.28 -12.97 -9.55
CA LEU A 199 -17.10 -14.15 -9.85
C LEU A 199 -16.26 -15.38 -10.25
N GLN A 200 -15.15 -15.17 -10.96
CA GLN A 200 -14.21 -16.25 -11.29
C GLN A 200 -13.54 -16.84 -10.04
N ILE A 201 -13.19 -16.00 -9.06
CA ILE A 201 -12.64 -16.45 -7.78
C ILE A 201 -13.64 -17.35 -7.04
N LEU A 202 -14.92 -16.93 -7.00
CA LEU A 202 -16.00 -17.72 -6.42
C LEU A 202 -16.20 -19.04 -7.17
N GLN A 203 -16.10 -19.03 -8.50
CA GLN A 203 -16.26 -20.20 -9.34
C GLN A 203 -15.15 -21.23 -9.12
N ASN A 204 -13.93 -20.79 -8.86
CA ASN A 204 -12.81 -21.65 -8.53
C ASN A 204 -12.94 -22.30 -7.13
N GLY A 205 -13.86 -21.80 -6.29
CA GLY A 205 -14.08 -22.34 -4.94
C GLY A 205 -13.07 -21.84 -3.91
N ASP A 206 -12.27 -20.81 -4.24
CA ASP A 206 -11.28 -20.25 -3.32
C ASP A 206 -11.93 -19.63 -2.08
N ILE A 207 -13.16 -19.08 -2.22
CA ILE A 207 -13.97 -18.55 -1.11
C ILE A 207 -15.46 -18.62 -1.45
N ALA A 208 -16.32 -18.66 -0.41
CA ALA A 208 -17.78 -18.57 -0.58
C ALA A 208 -18.23 -17.10 -0.73
N PRO A 209 -19.34 -16.83 -1.47
CA PRO A 209 -19.83 -15.46 -1.68
C PRO A 209 -20.01 -14.65 -0.40
N GLU A 210 -20.53 -15.28 0.65
CA GLU A 210 -20.84 -14.65 1.95
C GLU A 210 -19.56 -14.28 2.73
N ARG A 211 -18.45 -14.90 2.41
CA ARG A 211 -17.12 -14.70 3.03
C ARG A 211 -16.21 -13.81 2.20
N MET A 212 -16.58 -13.47 0.97
CA MET A 212 -15.79 -12.58 0.12
C MET A 212 -15.97 -11.13 0.57
N LEU A 213 -15.34 -10.82 1.71
CA LEU A 213 -15.34 -9.48 2.32
C LEU A 213 -14.06 -8.74 1.94
N GLY A 214 -14.16 -7.41 1.94
CA GLY A 214 -13.05 -6.54 1.61
C GLY A 214 -13.37 -5.05 1.81
N SER A 215 -12.61 -4.20 1.14
CA SER A 215 -12.83 -2.75 1.17
C SER A 215 -14.03 -2.33 0.29
N TRP A 216 -14.46 -1.09 0.44
CA TRP A 216 -15.48 -0.46 -0.42
C TRP A 216 -15.09 -0.47 -1.91
N ALA A 217 -13.80 -0.53 -2.23
CA ALA A 217 -13.26 -0.54 -3.59
C ALA A 217 -12.93 -1.95 -4.11
N GLY A 218 -13.30 -3.01 -3.38
CA GLY A 218 -13.09 -4.39 -3.79
C GLY A 218 -11.70 -4.95 -3.49
N ALA A 219 -10.90 -4.29 -2.65
CA ALA A 219 -9.63 -4.88 -2.17
C ALA A 219 -9.92 -5.93 -1.10
N MET A 220 -9.27 -7.11 -1.20
CA MET A 220 -9.66 -8.33 -0.50
C MET A 220 -8.56 -8.89 0.39
N GLY A 221 -8.98 -9.49 1.49
CA GLY A 221 -8.16 -10.32 2.36
C GLY A 221 -6.97 -9.60 2.99
N GLN A 222 -6.01 -10.36 3.48
CA GLN A 222 -4.82 -9.84 4.18
C GLN A 222 -3.88 -9.05 3.25
N THR A 223 -3.89 -9.37 1.95
CA THR A 223 -3.07 -8.71 0.92
C THR A 223 -3.72 -7.45 0.37
N GLN A 224 -5.01 -7.26 0.57
CA GLN A 224 -5.79 -6.22 -0.07
C GLN A 224 -5.66 -6.22 -1.61
N PHE A 225 -5.59 -7.40 -2.21
CA PHE A 225 -5.62 -7.55 -3.67
C PHE A 225 -6.99 -7.21 -4.22
N ILE A 226 -7.04 -6.50 -5.35
CA ILE A 226 -8.25 -6.43 -6.18
C ILE A 226 -8.42 -7.75 -6.95
N PRO A 227 -9.65 -8.11 -7.38
CA PRO A 227 -9.92 -9.43 -7.96
C PRO A 227 -9.03 -9.82 -9.14
N THR A 228 -8.72 -8.92 -10.06
CA THR A 228 -7.80 -9.22 -11.17
C THR A 228 -6.38 -9.51 -10.69
N THR A 229 -5.89 -8.79 -9.68
CA THR A 229 -4.58 -9.05 -9.07
C THR A 229 -4.58 -10.41 -8.37
N TYR A 230 -5.66 -10.74 -7.67
CA TYR A 230 -5.81 -12.07 -7.06
C TYR A 230 -5.72 -13.19 -8.12
N ASN A 231 -6.51 -13.09 -9.18
CA ASN A 231 -6.51 -14.13 -10.23
C ASN A 231 -5.13 -14.33 -10.87
N SER A 232 -4.32 -13.27 -10.96
CA SER A 232 -2.99 -13.33 -11.57
C SER A 232 -1.88 -13.74 -10.61
N HIS A 233 -2.01 -13.49 -9.29
CA HIS A 233 -0.88 -13.59 -8.37
C HIS A 233 -1.16 -14.37 -7.08
N ALA A 234 -2.43 -14.65 -6.73
CA ALA A 234 -2.72 -15.45 -5.55
C ALA A 234 -2.23 -16.90 -5.74
N VAL A 235 -1.61 -17.44 -4.69
CA VAL A 235 -1.05 -18.79 -4.68
C VAL A 235 -1.55 -19.57 -3.47
N ASP A 236 -1.73 -20.86 -3.65
CA ASP A 236 -1.93 -21.85 -2.60
C ASP A 236 -0.53 -22.31 -2.15
N PHE A 237 -0.06 -21.77 -1.04
CA PHE A 237 1.30 -22.02 -0.56
C PHE A 237 1.37 -23.15 0.48
N ASP A 238 0.31 -23.34 1.24
CA ASP A 238 0.18 -24.43 2.22
C ASP A 238 -0.38 -25.72 1.61
N ALA A 239 -0.76 -25.68 0.32
CA ALA A 239 -1.22 -26.81 -0.48
C ALA A 239 -2.52 -27.46 0.05
N ASP A 240 -3.43 -26.64 0.59
CA ASP A 240 -4.75 -27.08 1.04
C ASP A 240 -5.79 -27.15 -0.11
N GLY A 241 -5.41 -26.76 -1.33
CA GLY A 241 -6.24 -26.72 -2.52
C GLY A 241 -6.97 -25.40 -2.73
N ARG A 242 -6.66 -24.34 -1.97
CA ARG A 242 -7.26 -23.01 -2.06
C ARG A 242 -6.19 -21.91 -2.02
N ARG A 243 -6.46 -20.80 -2.64
CA ARG A 243 -5.62 -19.59 -2.55
C ARG A 243 -6.20 -18.63 -1.51
N ASP A 244 -6.18 -19.04 -0.22
CA ASP A 244 -6.91 -18.36 0.86
C ASP A 244 -6.16 -17.16 1.43
N ILE A 245 -6.21 -16.02 0.75
CA ILE A 245 -5.62 -14.77 1.25
C ILE A 245 -6.39 -14.16 2.44
N TRP A 246 -7.54 -14.71 2.82
CA TRP A 246 -8.35 -14.21 3.95
C TRP A 246 -7.96 -14.88 5.27
N ASN A 247 -7.74 -16.18 5.29
CA ASN A 247 -7.54 -16.94 6.52
C ASN A 247 -6.15 -17.58 6.61
N SER A 248 -5.46 -17.85 5.47
CA SER A 248 -4.10 -18.36 5.45
C SER A 248 -3.08 -17.21 5.35
N ALA A 249 -2.31 -16.99 6.43
CA ALA A 249 -1.18 -16.06 6.39
C ALA A 249 -0.08 -16.54 5.45
N ALA A 250 0.08 -17.86 5.27
CA ALA A 250 1.06 -18.44 4.36
C ALA A 250 0.73 -18.08 2.90
N ASP A 251 -0.53 -18.25 2.49
CA ASP A 251 -0.98 -17.89 1.15
C ASP A 251 -0.92 -16.39 0.92
N ALA A 252 -1.33 -15.61 1.90
CA ALA A 252 -1.30 -14.15 1.82
C ALA A 252 0.13 -13.63 1.63
N LEU A 253 1.09 -14.11 2.43
CA LEU A 253 2.50 -13.70 2.34
C LEU A 253 3.13 -14.19 1.04
N ALA A 254 2.86 -15.43 0.63
CA ALA A 254 3.37 -15.97 -0.62
C ALA A 254 2.77 -15.30 -1.86
N SER A 255 1.48 -14.97 -1.83
CA SER A 255 0.82 -14.19 -2.89
C SER A 255 1.42 -12.77 -3.00
N THR A 256 1.71 -12.13 -1.86
CA THR A 256 2.42 -10.85 -1.84
C THR A 256 3.82 -10.98 -2.45
N ALA A 257 4.55 -12.05 -2.12
CA ALA A 257 5.88 -12.31 -2.66
C ALA A 257 5.84 -12.54 -4.17
N ASN A 258 4.90 -13.36 -4.65
CA ASN A 258 4.69 -13.61 -6.08
C ASN A 258 4.39 -12.31 -6.84
N TYR A 259 3.56 -11.44 -6.27
CA TYR A 259 3.28 -10.13 -6.85
C TYR A 259 4.52 -9.23 -6.92
N LEU A 260 5.30 -9.13 -5.84
CA LEU A 260 6.51 -8.30 -5.81
C LEU A 260 7.58 -8.84 -6.77
N GLN A 261 7.79 -10.17 -6.82
CA GLN A 261 8.71 -10.81 -7.76
C GLN A 261 8.33 -10.49 -9.21
N SER A 262 7.06 -10.70 -9.58
CA SER A 262 6.56 -10.39 -10.93
C SER A 262 6.57 -8.90 -11.24
N SER A 263 6.59 -8.04 -10.22
CA SER A 263 6.75 -6.58 -10.34
C SER A 263 8.19 -6.12 -10.49
N GLY A 264 9.16 -7.05 -10.48
CA GLY A 264 10.58 -6.78 -10.69
C GLY A 264 11.39 -6.63 -9.39
N TRP A 265 10.93 -7.21 -8.29
CA TRP A 265 11.72 -7.28 -7.06
C TRP A 265 13.02 -8.02 -7.29
N GLN A 266 14.12 -7.48 -6.77
CA GLN A 266 15.46 -8.04 -6.89
C GLN A 266 15.97 -8.41 -5.48
N HIS A 267 16.19 -9.70 -5.27
CA HIS A 267 16.70 -10.21 -4.00
C HIS A 267 18.04 -9.57 -3.63
N GLY A 268 18.19 -9.20 -2.36
CA GLY A 268 19.40 -8.59 -1.84
C GLY A 268 19.63 -7.14 -2.25
N GLN A 269 18.79 -6.57 -3.10
CA GLN A 269 18.90 -5.17 -3.49
C GLN A 269 18.13 -4.28 -2.50
N PRO A 270 18.71 -3.13 -2.06
CA PRO A 270 17.98 -2.19 -1.23
C PRO A 270 16.87 -1.49 -2.04
N TRP A 271 15.83 -1.01 -1.35
CA TRP A 271 14.81 -0.17 -1.99
C TRP A 271 15.33 1.22 -2.34
N GLY A 272 16.32 1.71 -1.57
CA GLY A 272 16.88 3.04 -1.66
C GLY A 272 17.56 3.44 -0.37
N PHE A 273 17.96 4.70 -0.28
CA PHE A 273 18.57 5.28 0.91
C PHE A 273 18.42 6.80 0.92
N GLU A 274 18.51 7.39 2.12
CA GLU A 274 18.44 8.83 2.32
C GLU A 274 19.71 9.53 1.85
N VAL A 275 19.54 10.71 1.25
CA VAL A 275 20.64 11.51 0.69
C VAL A 275 20.53 12.97 1.09
N LYS A 276 21.65 13.67 1.02
CA LYS A 276 21.78 15.14 1.07
C LYS A 276 22.13 15.67 -0.30
N LEU A 277 21.59 16.80 -0.66
CA LEU A 277 21.84 17.47 -1.92
C LEU A 277 22.81 18.63 -1.69
N ALA A 278 23.74 18.82 -2.63
CA ALA A 278 24.71 19.93 -2.57
C ALA A 278 23.98 21.29 -2.69
N GLU A 279 24.61 22.34 -2.22
CA GLU A 279 24.16 23.70 -2.49
C GLU A 279 24.16 23.98 -4.01
N GLY A 280 23.12 24.63 -4.51
CA GLY A 280 22.96 24.87 -5.95
C GLY A 280 22.53 23.65 -6.78
N PHE A 281 22.08 22.54 -6.12
CA PHE A 281 21.62 21.36 -6.83
C PHE A 281 20.46 21.71 -7.79
N ASP A 282 20.49 21.14 -8.99
CA ASP A 282 19.40 21.29 -9.96
C ASP A 282 18.20 20.39 -9.60
N TYR A 283 17.23 20.96 -8.91
CA TYR A 283 16.02 20.25 -8.47
C TYR A 283 15.12 19.78 -9.62
N ALA A 284 15.32 20.28 -10.86
CA ALA A 284 14.59 19.77 -12.03
C ALA A 284 14.90 18.30 -12.31
N LEU A 285 16.04 17.80 -11.87
CA LEU A 285 16.43 16.39 -11.94
C LEU A 285 15.59 15.48 -11.03
N ALA A 286 14.90 16.04 -10.03
CA ALA A 286 14.00 15.30 -9.13
C ALA A 286 12.57 15.23 -9.70
N ASP A 287 12.43 14.89 -10.99
CA ASP A 287 11.14 14.81 -11.69
C ASP A 287 10.37 13.50 -11.40
N GLY A 288 10.98 12.56 -10.66
CA GLY A 288 10.42 11.26 -10.32
C GLY A 288 10.52 10.22 -11.44
N THR A 289 10.99 10.60 -12.63
CA THR A 289 11.11 9.73 -13.81
C THR A 289 12.55 9.56 -14.28
N SER A 290 13.37 10.59 -14.15
CA SER A 290 14.79 10.56 -14.51
C SER A 290 15.57 9.58 -13.65
N ARG A 291 16.11 8.55 -14.31
CA ARG A 291 16.89 7.52 -13.64
C ARG A 291 18.33 7.55 -14.14
N LYS A 292 19.26 7.45 -13.21
CA LYS A 292 20.71 7.40 -13.47
C LYS A 292 21.33 6.38 -12.52
N PRO A 293 22.51 5.82 -12.87
CA PRO A 293 23.33 5.09 -11.90
C PRO A 293 23.58 5.94 -10.65
N VAL A 294 23.61 5.33 -9.48
CA VAL A 294 23.93 6.03 -8.22
C VAL A 294 25.25 6.79 -8.34
N SER A 295 26.26 6.20 -9.01
CA SER A 295 27.55 6.84 -9.26
C SER A 295 27.45 8.16 -10.03
N GLU A 296 26.47 8.31 -10.93
CA GLU A 296 26.20 9.59 -11.61
C GLU A 296 25.53 10.61 -10.69
N TRP A 297 24.59 10.17 -9.85
CA TRP A 297 24.00 11.03 -8.83
C TRP A 297 25.06 11.59 -7.87
N LEU A 298 26.04 10.76 -7.50
CA LEU A 298 27.17 11.20 -6.66
C LEU A 298 28.00 12.30 -7.35
N LYS A 299 28.22 12.20 -8.67
CA LYS A 299 28.93 13.24 -9.45
C LYS A 299 28.14 14.55 -9.54
N LEU A 300 26.80 14.47 -9.51
CA LEU A 300 25.89 15.62 -9.51
C LEU A 300 25.73 16.28 -8.12
N GLY A 301 26.48 15.87 -7.11
CA GLY A 301 26.43 16.48 -5.78
C GLY A 301 25.45 15.84 -4.81
N VAL A 302 24.84 14.70 -5.16
CA VAL A 302 24.06 13.90 -4.21
C VAL A 302 25.01 13.14 -3.29
N ARG A 303 24.76 13.11 -1.99
CA ARG A 303 25.60 12.43 -1.00
C ARG A 303 24.73 11.57 -0.07
N PRO A 304 25.11 10.32 0.24
CA PRO A 304 24.41 9.53 1.24
C PRO A 304 24.37 10.25 2.59
N ALA A 305 23.20 10.28 3.23
CA ALA A 305 23.02 10.95 4.52
C ALA A 305 23.52 10.09 5.70
N GLY A 306 23.28 8.79 5.67
CA GLY A 306 23.63 7.84 6.73
C GLY A 306 24.51 6.66 6.28
N GLY A 307 25.03 6.71 5.06
CA GLY A 307 25.76 5.65 4.42
C GLY A 307 25.07 5.13 3.17
N MET A 308 25.84 4.56 2.25
CA MET A 308 25.35 3.96 1.02
C MET A 308 25.36 2.43 1.18
N PRO A 309 24.28 1.73 0.84
CA PRO A 309 24.29 0.28 0.83
C PRO A 309 25.36 -0.26 -0.13
N ALA A 310 26.08 -1.29 0.30
CA ALA A 310 27.15 -1.89 -0.50
C ALA A 310 26.63 -2.35 -1.87
N GLY A 311 27.41 -2.14 -2.92
CA GLY A 311 27.06 -2.56 -4.29
C GLY A 311 26.01 -1.72 -4.98
N SER A 312 25.58 -0.59 -4.40
CA SER A 312 24.55 0.27 -5.00
C SER A 312 25.06 1.21 -6.09
N GLU A 313 26.35 1.36 -6.30
CA GLU A 313 26.94 2.37 -7.20
C GLU A 313 26.47 2.27 -8.64
N ALA A 314 26.32 1.04 -9.13
CA ALA A 314 25.85 0.78 -10.50
C ALA A 314 24.32 0.73 -10.61
N ALA A 315 23.62 0.67 -9.48
CA ALA A 315 22.18 0.54 -9.47
C ALA A 315 21.50 1.79 -10.05
N SER A 316 20.46 1.57 -10.87
CA SER A 316 19.65 2.65 -11.41
C SER A 316 18.76 3.24 -10.33
N ALA A 317 18.86 4.55 -10.11
CA ALA A 317 18.11 5.27 -9.09
C ALA A 317 17.39 6.50 -9.65
N ALA A 318 16.27 6.86 -9.02
CA ALA A 318 15.62 8.15 -9.20
C ALA A 318 15.70 8.96 -7.90
N LEU A 319 15.74 10.29 -8.02
CA LEU A 319 15.71 11.18 -6.86
C LEU A 319 14.25 11.46 -6.48
N LEU A 320 13.91 11.18 -5.22
CA LEU A 320 12.59 11.41 -4.63
C LEU A 320 12.66 12.51 -3.57
N LEU A 321 11.83 13.54 -3.71
CA LEU A 321 11.64 14.64 -2.77
C LEU A 321 10.19 14.62 -2.26
N PRO A 322 9.86 13.83 -1.23
CA PRO A 322 8.47 13.59 -0.82
C PRO A 322 7.79 14.83 -0.21
N ALA A 323 8.57 15.80 0.28
CA ALA A 323 8.12 17.08 0.82
C ALA A 323 8.88 18.28 0.21
N GLY A 324 9.24 18.16 -1.07
CA GLY A 324 10.03 19.17 -1.75
C GLY A 324 11.48 19.29 -1.26
N TYR A 325 12.16 20.33 -1.72
CA TYR A 325 13.59 20.53 -1.45
C TYR A 325 13.92 20.81 0.03
N ARG A 326 12.92 21.22 0.83
CA ARG A 326 13.07 21.47 2.27
C ARG A 326 13.02 20.22 3.13
N GLY A 327 12.51 19.12 2.57
CA GLY A 327 12.38 17.84 3.26
C GLY A 327 13.52 16.87 3.00
N PRO A 328 13.46 15.68 3.62
CA PRO A 328 14.37 14.59 3.32
C PRO A 328 14.33 14.20 1.85
N ALA A 329 15.50 13.85 1.30
CA ALA A 329 15.66 13.37 -0.07
C ALA A 329 16.08 11.91 -0.07
N PHE A 330 15.67 11.15 -1.08
CA PHE A 330 15.99 9.73 -1.20
C PHE A 330 16.41 9.39 -2.62
N LEU A 331 17.45 8.58 -2.78
CA LEU A 331 17.64 7.81 -4.01
C LEU A 331 16.87 6.51 -3.87
N VAL A 332 15.89 6.32 -4.78
CA VAL A 332 15.01 5.15 -4.80
C VAL A 332 15.38 4.23 -5.97
N LEU A 333 15.52 2.93 -5.69
CA LEU A 333 16.01 1.91 -6.60
C LEU A 333 14.84 1.06 -7.15
N ASP A 334 15.16 -0.08 -7.77
CA ASP A 334 14.15 -0.89 -8.45
C ASP A 334 13.18 -1.58 -7.48
N ASN A 335 13.61 -2.00 -6.29
CA ASN A 335 12.70 -2.57 -5.28
C ASN A 335 11.66 -1.55 -4.79
N PHE A 336 11.99 -0.26 -4.74
CA PHE A 336 10.99 0.77 -4.48
C PHE A 336 9.94 0.84 -5.61
N ARG A 337 10.36 0.67 -6.87
CA ARG A 337 9.42 0.61 -8.00
C ARG A 337 8.51 -0.62 -7.94
N ALA A 338 9.04 -1.76 -7.52
CA ALA A 338 8.22 -2.97 -7.29
C ALA A 338 7.14 -2.71 -6.22
N ILE A 339 7.50 -2.01 -5.12
CA ILE A 339 6.51 -1.59 -4.11
C ILE A 339 5.48 -0.63 -4.71
N LEU A 340 5.88 0.32 -5.55
CA LEU A 340 4.94 1.25 -6.20
C LEU A 340 3.97 0.55 -7.17
N LYS A 341 4.29 -0.64 -7.68
CA LYS A 341 3.31 -1.46 -8.43
C LYS A 341 2.19 -1.97 -7.53
N TYR A 342 2.50 -2.26 -6.28
CA TYR A 342 1.50 -2.65 -5.29
C TYR A 342 0.55 -1.49 -4.96
N ASN A 343 1.10 -0.32 -4.70
CA ASN A 343 0.35 0.92 -4.50
C ASN A 343 1.19 2.12 -5.00
N ASN A 344 0.70 2.80 -6.03
CA ASN A 344 1.41 3.90 -6.71
C ASN A 344 1.37 5.21 -5.91
N SER A 345 1.73 5.15 -4.62
CA SER A 345 1.90 6.30 -3.74
C SER A 345 3.30 6.34 -3.18
N SER A 346 4.03 7.43 -3.37
CA SER A 346 5.37 7.60 -2.80
C SER A 346 5.37 7.52 -1.26
N ALA A 347 4.31 8.00 -0.61
CA ALA A 347 4.15 7.89 0.85
C ALA A 347 4.01 6.42 1.27
N TYR A 348 3.21 5.63 0.53
CA TYR A 348 3.10 4.19 0.75
C TYR A 348 4.42 3.48 0.52
N GLY A 349 5.08 3.74 -0.62
CA GLY A 349 6.37 3.14 -0.94
C GLY A 349 7.41 3.41 0.15
N LEU A 350 7.51 4.66 0.64
CA LEU A 350 8.37 5.01 1.77
C LEU A 350 7.92 4.33 3.07
N GLY A 351 6.61 4.25 3.33
CA GLY A 351 6.05 3.59 4.51
C GLY A 351 6.45 2.12 4.59
N VAL A 352 6.25 1.35 3.51
CA VAL A 352 6.67 -0.06 3.42
C VAL A 352 8.19 -0.18 3.57
N SER A 353 8.94 0.62 2.82
CA SER A 353 10.40 0.58 2.77
C SER A 353 11.04 0.86 4.13
N LEU A 354 10.62 1.94 4.79
CA LEU A 354 11.14 2.34 6.09
C LEU A 354 10.67 1.38 7.20
N LEU A 355 9.43 0.90 7.14
CA LEU A 355 8.92 -0.09 8.10
C LEU A 355 9.73 -1.40 8.00
N SER A 356 10.04 -1.86 6.78
CA SER A 356 10.91 -3.02 6.55
C SER A 356 12.29 -2.82 7.19
N GLN A 357 12.91 -1.65 7.03
CA GLN A 357 14.17 -1.31 7.69
C GLN A 357 14.05 -1.28 9.21
N ARG A 358 12.94 -0.75 9.76
CA ARG A 358 12.70 -0.74 11.22
C ARG A 358 12.60 -2.15 11.80
N PHE A 359 12.05 -3.10 11.06
CA PHE A 359 12.04 -4.51 11.46
C PHE A 359 13.45 -5.12 11.53
N ALA A 360 14.34 -4.70 10.64
CA ALA A 360 15.75 -5.10 10.63
C ALA A 360 16.62 -4.31 11.65
N GLY A 361 16.02 -3.47 12.49
CA GLY A 361 16.76 -2.65 13.47
C GLY A 361 17.47 -1.44 12.86
N ALA A 362 17.19 -1.07 11.61
CA ALA A 362 17.79 0.08 10.96
C ALA A 362 17.24 1.42 11.48
N GLY A 363 17.97 2.49 11.15
CA GLY A 363 17.76 3.82 11.69
C GLY A 363 16.47 4.53 11.30
N THR A 364 16.37 5.76 11.75
CA THR A 364 15.32 6.71 11.43
C THR A 364 15.75 7.59 10.25
N ILE A 365 14.80 8.32 9.67
CA ILE A 365 15.09 9.41 8.72
C ILE A 365 15.94 10.47 9.43
N LEU A 366 17.02 10.89 8.80
CA LEU A 366 18.01 11.84 9.35
C LEU A 366 17.64 13.30 9.05
N GLY A 367 17.00 13.55 7.89
CA GLY A 367 16.52 14.86 7.48
C GLY A 367 15.28 15.31 8.24
N SER A 368 15.07 16.61 8.34
CA SER A 368 13.92 17.21 9.00
C SER A 368 12.78 17.45 8.00
N TRP A 369 11.55 17.20 8.43
CA TRP A 369 10.36 17.52 7.65
C TRP A 369 10.00 18.99 7.77
N PRO A 370 9.51 19.67 6.71
CA PRO A 370 9.05 21.05 6.72
C PRO A 370 7.66 21.15 7.35
N LYS A 371 7.55 20.90 8.66
CA LYS A 371 6.26 20.87 9.38
C LYS A 371 5.55 22.21 9.47
N ASP A 372 6.24 23.29 9.12
CA ASP A 372 5.71 24.65 8.99
C ASP A 372 4.98 24.89 7.66
N ASP A 373 5.12 24.00 6.67
CA ASP A 373 4.51 24.11 5.34
C ASP A 373 3.50 22.97 5.14
N LEU A 374 2.28 23.20 5.62
CA LEU A 374 1.22 22.19 5.50
C LEU A 374 0.80 21.98 4.04
N PRO A 375 0.30 20.81 3.68
CA PRO A 375 -0.21 20.57 2.34
C PRO A 375 -1.40 21.46 1.98
N LEU A 376 -1.46 21.87 0.72
CA LEU A 376 -2.61 22.59 0.18
C LEU A 376 -3.89 21.75 0.29
N THR A 377 -4.99 22.36 0.69
CA THR A 377 -6.33 21.79 0.63
C THR A 377 -6.73 21.48 -0.82
N ARG A 378 -7.79 20.70 -1.03
CA ARG A 378 -8.29 20.41 -2.38
C ARG A 378 -8.66 21.70 -3.14
N THR A 379 -9.30 22.63 -2.47
CA THR A 379 -9.69 23.92 -3.06
C THR A 379 -8.45 24.73 -3.47
N GLU A 380 -7.45 24.80 -2.62
CA GLU A 380 -6.18 25.47 -2.93
C GLU A 380 -5.40 24.80 -4.06
N ARG A 381 -5.47 23.47 -4.19
CA ARG A 381 -4.86 22.77 -5.33
C ARG A 381 -5.58 23.05 -6.64
N LEU A 382 -6.92 23.13 -6.64
CA LEU A 382 -7.70 23.55 -7.81
C LEU A 382 -7.35 24.99 -8.22
N GLU A 383 -7.26 25.90 -7.25
CA GLU A 383 -6.86 27.28 -7.48
C GLU A 383 -5.44 27.38 -8.03
N LEU A 384 -4.49 26.63 -7.44
CA LEU A 384 -3.10 26.56 -7.93
C LEU A 384 -3.05 26.12 -9.40
N GLN A 385 -3.76 25.05 -9.77
CA GLN A 385 -3.83 24.57 -11.15
C GLN A 385 -4.40 25.62 -12.10
N SER A 386 -5.48 26.30 -11.69
CA SER A 386 -6.11 27.38 -12.46
C SER A 386 -5.17 28.57 -12.65
N LEU A 387 -4.49 28.99 -11.60
CA LEU A 387 -3.52 30.09 -11.63
C LEU A 387 -2.29 29.78 -12.47
N LEU A 388 -1.79 28.52 -12.45
CA LEU A 388 -0.71 28.08 -13.32
C LEU A 388 -1.13 28.15 -14.78
N SER A 389 -2.29 27.61 -15.14
CA SER A 389 -2.81 27.63 -16.51
C SER A 389 -3.06 29.04 -17.01
N ALA A 390 -3.60 29.94 -16.20
CA ALA A 390 -3.79 31.36 -16.53
C ALA A 390 -2.48 32.09 -16.85
N ARG A 391 -1.33 31.56 -16.41
CA ARG A 391 0.02 32.08 -16.65
C ARG A 391 0.80 31.31 -17.70
N ASN A 392 0.10 30.53 -18.52
CA ASN A 392 0.68 29.69 -19.59
C ASN A 392 1.62 28.59 -19.10
N PHE A 393 1.49 28.15 -17.84
CA PHE A 393 2.10 26.90 -17.38
C PHE A 393 1.05 25.78 -17.51
N ASP A 394 1.28 24.84 -18.40
CA ASP A 394 0.33 23.76 -18.67
C ASP A 394 0.22 22.81 -17.47
N ALA A 395 -0.75 23.08 -16.61
CA ALA A 395 -1.05 22.26 -15.43
C ALA A 395 -2.07 21.14 -15.73
N GLY A 396 -2.61 21.08 -16.94
CA GLY A 396 -3.76 20.25 -17.32
C GLY A 396 -5.08 20.84 -16.79
N THR A 397 -6.16 20.07 -16.91
CA THR A 397 -7.47 20.46 -16.36
C THR A 397 -7.41 20.48 -14.83
N PRO A 398 -7.86 21.58 -14.18
CA PRO A 398 -7.92 21.65 -12.72
C PRO A 398 -8.85 20.57 -12.14
N ASP A 399 -8.28 19.61 -11.43
CA ASP A 399 -9.00 18.49 -10.78
C ASP A 399 -8.69 18.39 -9.27
N GLY A 400 -7.75 19.21 -8.79
CA GLY A 400 -7.26 19.22 -7.41
C GLY A 400 -6.29 18.08 -7.09
N ILE A 401 -5.80 17.35 -8.13
CA ILE A 401 -4.80 16.28 -8.00
C ILE A 401 -3.46 16.80 -8.53
N ILE A 402 -2.42 16.75 -7.69
CA ILE A 402 -1.06 17.16 -8.10
C ILE A 402 -0.39 16.01 -8.84
N GLY A 403 -0.76 15.83 -10.09
CA GLY A 403 -0.20 14.83 -11.00
C GLY A 403 1.10 15.28 -11.66
N ALA A 404 1.59 14.49 -12.63
CA ALA A 404 2.84 14.74 -13.35
C ALA A 404 2.82 16.11 -14.11
N ASN A 405 1.71 16.42 -14.80
CA ASN A 405 1.56 17.68 -15.54
C ASN A 405 1.57 18.88 -14.56
N THR A 406 0.81 18.81 -13.48
CA THR A 406 0.78 19.87 -12.46
C THR A 406 2.17 20.08 -11.85
N ARG A 407 2.91 18.99 -11.51
CA ARG A 407 4.29 19.10 -11.00
C ARG A 407 5.25 19.74 -12.01
N LYS A 408 5.10 19.43 -13.30
CA LYS A 408 5.86 20.05 -14.37
C LYS A 408 5.56 21.54 -14.47
N ALA A 409 4.30 21.93 -14.44
CA ALA A 409 3.87 23.33 -14.44
C ALA A 409 4.39 24.10 -13.22
N ILE A 410 4.34 23.47 -12.02
CA ILE A 410 4.93 24.03 -10.80
C ILE A 410 6.42 24.29 -10.97
N ARG A 411 7.20 23.30 -11.49
CA ARG A 411 8.63 23.50 -11.74
C ARG A 411 8.90 24.67 -12.70
N SER A 412 8.15 24.79 -13.78
CA SER A 412 8.28 25.90 -14.71
C SER A 412 7.97 27.26 -14.05
N ALA A 413 6.94 27.31 -13.21
CA ALA A 413 6.62 28.52 -12.44
C ALA A 413 7.73 28.84 -11.41
N GLN A 414 8.23 27.87 -10.67
CA GLN A 414 9.34 28.03 -9.73
C GLN A 414 10.61 28.54 -10.44
N GLN A 415 10.96 28.00 -11.62
CA GLN A 415 12.08 28.48 -12.44
C GLN A 415 11.91 29.95 -12.85
N SER A 416 10.71 30.36 -13.29
CA SER A 416 10.43 31.74 -13.66
C SER A 416 10.53 32.72 -12.47
N LEU A 417 10.42 32.21 -11.25
CA LEU A 417 10.57 32.94 -9.98
C LEU A 417 12.02 32.92 -9.46
N GLY A 418 12.93 32.17 -10.09
CA GLY A 418 14.29 31.94 -9.57
C GLY A 418 14.33 31.09 -8.30
N TRP A 419 13.30 30.25 -8.09
CA TRP A 419 13.19 29.36 -6.92
C TRP A 419 13.68 27.93 -7.24
N PRO A 420 14.00 27.14 -6.21
CA PRO A 420 14.24 25.72 -6.38
C PRO A 420 13.07 25.04 -7.10
N ALA A 421 13.34 24.46 -8.28
CA ALA A 421 12.31 23.93 -9.18
C ALA A 421 11.99 22.46 -8.86
N ASP A 422 11.54 22.17 -7.65
CA ASP A 422 11.26 20.83 -7.15
C ASP A 422 9.90 20.25 -7.54
N GLY A 423 9.00 21.11 -8.03
CA GLY A 423 7.64 20.71 -8.41
C GLY A 423 6.72 20.44 -7.22
N TYR A 424 7.11 20.84 -6.00
CA TYR A 424 6.29 20.67 -4.81
C TYR A 424 5.31 21.85 -4.63
N PRO A 425 4.00 21.59 -4.40
CA PRO A 425 2.98 22.62 -4.23
C PRO A 425 3.04 23.19 -2.82
N THR A 426 3.46 24.44 -2.67
CA THR A 426 3.53 25.15 -1.37
C THR A 426 2.53 26.29 -1.29
N HIS A 427 2.13 26.69 -0.08
CA HIS A 427 1.35 27.91 0.14
C HIS A 427 2.10 29.14 -0.38
N LYS A 428 3.42 29.20 -0.18
CA LYS A 428 4.25 30.30 -0.69
C LYS A 428 4.14 30.45 -2.21
N LEU A 429 4.10 29.33 -2.96
CA LEU A 429 3.91 29.38 -4.41
C LEU A 429 2.51 29.88 -4.76
N LEU A 430 1.48 29.35 -4.09
CA LEU A 430 0.09 29.78 -4.32
C LEU A 430 -0.07 31.29 -4.09
N GLU A 431 0.43 31.83 -2.98
CA GLU A 431 0.41 33.27 -2.67
C GLU A 431 1.15 34.11 -3.70
N SER A 432 2.34 33.67 -4.13
CA SER A 432 3.10 34.33 -5.19
C SER A 432 2.35 34.39 -6.52
N LEU A 433 1.57 33.33 -6.81
CA LEU A 433 0.71 33.32 -8.00
C LEU A 433 -0.55 34.14 -7.85
N ARG A 434 -1.10 34.36 -6.65
CA ARG A 434 -2.24 35.25 -6.38
C ARG A 434 -1.86 36.73 -6.55
N SER A 435 -0.66 37.11 -6.15
CA SER A 435 -0.20 38.52 -6.10
C SER A 435 0.32 39.05 -7.45
N ARG A 436 0.41 38.24 -8.47
CA ARG A 436 0.87 38.60 -9.82
C ARG A 436 -0.28 38.52 -10.82
#